data_d715c27d9bf683e2be0badface1ec7b6
#
_entry.id   d715c27d9bf683e2be0badface1ec7b6
#
_cell.length_a   1.000
_cell.length_b   1.000
_cell.length_c   1.000
_cell.angle_alpha   90.00
_cell.angle_beta   90.00
_cell.angle_gamma   90.00
#
_symmetry.space_group_name_H-M   'P 1'
#
loop_
_entity.id
_entity.type
_entity.pdbx_description
1 polymer ?
#
loop_
_entity_poly.entity_id
_entity_poly.type
_entity_poly.pdbx_seq_one_letter_code
_entity_poly.pdbx_strand_id
1 'polypeptide(L)'
;MFRTVFRVSRVGRVSHFLARIPSRLTSASRSTERSSRCVAADSTSRLSSARAILGTLACTVVLGAALSACSPTFDWRTIMNNDNGYTVDLPAKPGNDQRAVQINGTPMQMAMQTAEAGDAVFAVGTVMLPNDDAVTQRAALDFLRNGLARNVGAAPEARAVQIPLAAGGQVLGLEMQLSGEAGSQHEARTVYARLVARGRHVYQAAIIASKPMQQEQIDQFFSSFQLY
;
A
#
# COMPACT_ATOMS: atom_id res chain seq x y z
N MET A 1 15.79 -45.58 32.57
CA MET A 1 15.29 -44.33 33.15
C MET A 1 16.11 -43.18 32.54
N PHE A 2 15.69 -42.64 31.43
CA PHE A 2 16.26 -41.39 30.84
C PHE A 2 15.12 -40.42 30.62
N ARG A 3 15.09 -39.36 31.42
CA ARG A 3 14.19 -38.20 31.25
C ARG A 3 14.85 -37.25 30.29
N THR A 4 14.40 -37.24 29.05
CA THR A 4 14.74 -36.20 28.07
C THR A 4 13.87 -34.99 28.34
N VAL A 5 14.47 -33.94 28.90
CA VAL A 5 13.83 -32.64 29.10
C VAL A 5 13.81 -31.93 27.74
N PHE A 6 12.64 -31.87 27.11
CA PHE A 6 12.40 -31.00 25.93
C PHE A 6 12.38 -29.54 26.41
N ARG A 7 13.49 -28.86 26.15
CA ARG A 7 13.60 -27.41 26.32
C ARG A 7 12.89 -26.75 25.12
N VAL A 8 11.67 -26.29 25.34
CA VAL A 8 10.93 -25.47 24.37
C VAL A 8 11.68 -24.15 24.24
N SER A 9 12.50 -24.02 23.21
CA SER A 9 13.05 -22.72 22.78
C SER A 9 11.89 -21.85 22.33
N ARG A 10 11.71 -20.73 23.02
CA ARG A 10 10.80 -19.66 22.61
C ARG A 10 11.17 -19.24 21.20
N VAL A 11 10.32 -19.58 20.25
CA VAL A 11 10.33 -19.07 18.88
C VAL A 11 10.21 -17.55 18.97
N GLY A 12 11.23 -16.89 18.42
CA GLY A 12 11.32 -15.45 18.41
C GLY A 12 10.06 -14.82 17.83
N ARG A 13 9.63 -13.75 18.46
CA ARG A 13 8.53 -12.90 18.04
C ARG A 13 8.69 -12.57 16.57
N VAL A 14 7.78 -13.05 15.74
CA VAL A 14 7.57 -12.54 14.39
C VAL A 14 7.10 -11.10 14.58
N SER A 15 8.02 -10.19 14.37
CA SER A 15 7.78 -8.76 14.56
C SER A 15 6.69 -8.26 13.61
N HIS A 16 5.72 -7.66 14.20
CA HIS A 16 4.56 -6.99 13.68
C HIS A 16 4.86 -6.06 12.50
N PHE A 17 4.52 -6.48 11.31
CA PHE A 17 4.64 -5.66 10.10
C PHE A 17 3.58 -4.56 9.98
N LEU A 18 2.48 -4.68 10.74
CA LEU A 18 1.37 -3.73 10.70
C LEU A 18 1.40 -2.65 11.80
N ALA A 19 2.41 -2.64 12.68
CA ALA A 19 2.40 -1.83 13.90
C ALA A 19 3.20 -0.52 13.84
N ARG A 20 3.53 0.04 12.66
CA ARG A 20 4.11 1.38 12.57
C ARG A 20 3.57 2.18 11.41
N ILE A 21 2.32 2.58 11.52
CA ILE A 21 1.86 3.82 10.90
C ILE A 21 1.99 4.89 11.98
N PRO A 22 2.83 5.93 11.83
CA PRO A 22 2.90 7.00 12.80
C PRO A 22 1.61 7.80 12.75
N SER A 23 0.78 7.71 13.76
CA SER A 23 -0.30 8.63 14.05
C SER A 23 0.29 10.00 14.41
N ARG A 24 0.54 10.83 13.42
CA ARG A 24 0.71 12.27 13.60
C ARG A 24 -0.40 12.97 12.86
N LEU A 25 -1.45 13.31 13.58
CA LEU A 25 -2.36 14.43 13.28
C LEU A 25 -3.22 14.70 14.50
N THR A 26 -2.68 15.49 15.43
CA THR A 26 -3.47 16.33 16.32
C THR A 26 -2.78 17.69 16.37
N SER A 27 -3.23 18.58 15.51
CA SER A 27 -3.03 20.00 15.66
C SER A 27 -4.42 20.64 15.62
N ALA A 28 -4.95 20.86 16.80
CA ALA A 28 -6.14 21.66 17.01
C ALA A 28 -5.78 23.14 16.80
N SER A 29 -6.19 23.73 15.70
CA SER A 29 -6.20 25.18 15.53
C SER A 29 -7.53 25.74 16.05
N ARG A 30 -7.46 26.36 17.21
CA ARG A 30 -8.49 27.23 17.78
C ARG A 30 -8.64 28.47 16.90
N SER A 31 -9.74 28.56 16.19
CA SER A 31 -10.17 29.80 15.54
C SER A 31 -10.79 30.72 16.60
N THR A 32 -10.12 31.80 16.87
CA THR A 32 -10.63 32.88 17.71
C THR A 32 -11.58 33.73 16.87
N GLU A 33 -12.87 33.67 17.14
CA GLU A 33 -13.84 34.63 16.63
C GLU A 33 -13.54 36.00 17.21
N ARG A 34 -13.16 36.94 16.37
CA ARG A 34 -13.21 38.37 16.68
C ARG A 34 -14.38 39.01 15.96
N SER A 35 -15.44 39.20 16.71
CA SER A 35 -16.55 40.11 16.40
C SER A 35 -16.01 41.52 16.20
N SER A 36 -16.12 42.07 15.02
CA SER A 36 -15.91 43.48 14.75
C SER A 36 -17.23 44.14 14.37
N ARG A 37 -17.75 44.91 15.29
CA ARG A 37 -18.90 45.77 15.12
C ARG A 37 -18.58 46.86 14.11
N CYS A 38 -19.40 47.01 13.09
CA CYS A 38 -19.46 48.13 12.20
C CYS A 38 -20.06 49.33 12.93
N VAL A 39 -19.29 50.42 13.05
CA VAL A 39 -19.78 51.72 13.38
C VAL A 39 -19.93 52.50 12.08
N ALA A 40 -21.15 52.95 11.83
CA ALA A 40 -21.48 53.82 10.73
C ALA A 40 -20.97 55.26 11.07
N ALA A 41 -20.26 55.86 10.14
CA ALA A 41 -20.03 57.29 10.10
C ALA A 41 -20.27 57.79 8.67
N ASP A 42 -21.31 58.55 8.57
CA ASP A 42 -21.74 59.32 7.43
C ASP A 42 -20.80 60.53 7.21
N SER A 43 -20.33 60.73 5.98
CA SER A 43 -19.79 62.03 5.56
C SER A 43 -19.75 62.09 4.03
N THR A 44 -20.64 62.85 3.50
CA THR A 44 -20.72 63.36 2.14
C THR A 44 -19.51 64.19 1.77
N SER A 45 -18.90 63.95 0.60
CA SER A 45 -18.64 64.98 -0.45
C SER A 45 -17.64 64.55 -1.53
N ARG A 46 -18.12 64.62 -2.76
CA ARG A 46 -17.52 65.15 -3.98
C ARG A 46 -16.18 64.65 -4.52
N LEU A 47 -16.28 64.37 -5.82
CA LEU A 47 -15.33 64.53 -6.93
C LEU A 47 -14.50 63.33 -7.35
N SER A 48 -14.96 62.79 -8.49
CA SER A 48 -14.26 62.75 -9.78
C SER A 48 -13.15 61.70 -10.02
N SER A 49 -13.45 60.82 -10.91
CA SER A 49 -12.57 60.36 -12.00
C SER A 49 -11.19 59.73 -11.66
N ALA A 50 -11.20 58.66 -10.86
CA ALA A 50 -10.02 57.78 -10.83
C ALA A 50 -10.38 56.31 -10.49
N ARG A 51 -11.61 55.85 -10.83
CA ARG A 51 -12.13 54.54 -10.38
C ARG A 51 -12.13 53.43 -11.43
N ALA A 52 -11.49 53.62 -12.55
CA ALA A 52 -11.56 52.62 -13.64
C ALA A 52 -10.34 51.68 -13.74
N ILE A 53 -9.24 51.91 -13.04
CA ILE A 53 -8.00 51.14 -13.25
C ILE A 53 -7.67 50.17 -12.11
N LEU A 54 -8.25 50.35 -10.93
CA LEU A 54 -7.97 49.43 -9.78
C LEU A 54 -8.86 48.17 -9.74
N GLY A 55 -9.94 48.13 -10.53
CA GLY A 55 -10.89 47.00 -10.51
C GLY A 55 -10.43 45.78 -11.34
N THR A 56 -9.53 45.95 -12.29
CA THR A 56 -9.09 44.87 -13.19
C THR A 56 -7.93 44.04 -12.65
N LEU A 57 -7.12 44.58 -11.72
CA LEU A 57 -6.01 43.82 -11.15
C LEU A 57 -6.43 42.87 -10.03
N ALA A 58 -7.54 43.13 -9.34
CA ALA A 58 -8.01 42.27 -8.25
C ALA A 58 -8.67 40.95 -8.73
N CYS A 59 -9.28 40.94 -9.93
CA CYS A 59 -9.91 39.74 -10.47
C CYS A 59 -8.94 38.70 -11.02
N THR A 60 -7.76 39.11 -11.44
CA THR A 60 -6.75 38.17 -12.03
C THR A 60 -6.01 37.37 -10.95
N VAL A 61 -5.90 37.87 -9.72
CA VAL A 61 -5.22 37.15 -8.62
C VAL A 61 -6.11 36.06 -8.03
N VAL A 62 -7.44 36.22 -8.06
CA VAL A 62 -8.38 35.20 -7.47
C VAL A 62 -8.55 33.99 -8.39
N LEU A 63 -8.41 34.17 -9.72
CA LEU A 63 -8.56 33.05 -10.67
C LEU A 63 -7.32 32.13 -10.70
N GLY A 64 -6.15 32.62 -10.28
CA GLY A 64 -4.91 31.82 -10.22
C GLY A 64 -4.81 30.89 -9.02
N ALA A 65 -5.58 31.14 -7.94
CA ALA A 65 -5.52 30.33 -6.73
C ALA A 65 -6.41 29.07 -6.75
N ALA A 66 -7.28 28.94 -7.73
CA ALA A 66 -8.23 27.80 -7.83
C ALA A 66 -7.66 26.56 -8.54
N LEU A 67 -6.45 26.62 -9.09
CA LEU A 67 -5.84 25.52 -9.86
C LEU A 67 -4.90 24.61 -9.07
N SER A 68 -4.78 24.80 -7.76
CA SER A 68 -3.72 24.14 -6.96
C SER A 68 -4.17 23.07 -6.00
N ALA A 69 -5.26 22.33 -6.21
CA ALA A 69 -5.65 21.37 -5.19
C ALA A 69 -6.43 20.13 -5.66
N CYS A 70 -6.00 19.46 -6.69
CA CYS A 70 -6.42 18.07 -6.89
C CYS A 70 -5.20 17.21 -7.21
N SER A 71 -4.37 16.93 -6.22
CA SER A 71 -3.47 15.79 -6.33
C SER A 71 -4.34 14.52 -6.28
N PRO A 72 -4.33 13.69 -7.32
CA PRO A 72 -5.10 12.45 -7.31
C PRO A 72 -4.60 11.56 -6.16
N THR A 73 -5.51 10.88 -5.47
CA THR A 73 -5.16 9.93 -4.41
C THR A 73 -4.29 8.79 -4.94
N PHE A 74 -4.47 8.42 -6.21
CA PHE A 74 -3.71 7.39 -6.91
C PHE A 74 -2.96 8.04 -8.09
N ASP A 75 -1.63 8.12 -7.96
CA ASP A 75 -0.70 8.56 -9.01
C ASP A 75 0.02 7.31 -9.57
N TRP A 76 -0.69 6.57 -10.44
CA TRP A 76 -0.23 5.29 -10.95
C TRP A 76 1.06 5.42 -11.75
N ARG A 77 2.03 4.60 -11.41
CA ARG A 77 3.36 4.56 -12.02
C ARG A 77 3.75 3.14 -12.33
N THR A 78 4.09 2.88 -13.58
CA THR A 78 4.64 1.58 -13.98
C THR A 78 6.06 1.44 -13.47
N ILE A 79 6.29 0.43 -12.65
CA ILE A 79 7.58 0.08 -12.09
C ILE A 79 8.07 -1.21 -12.76
N MET A 80 9.24 -1.13 -13.39
CA MET A 80 9.96 -2.28 -13.94
C MET A 80 11.05 -2.68 -12.94
N ASN A 81 10.94 -3.87 -12.35
CA ASN A 81 11.93 -4.42 -11.45
C ASN A 81 12.67 -5.57 -12.14
N ASN A 82 13.73 -5.22 -12.88
CA ASN A 82 14.50 -6.18 -13.66
C ASN A 82 15.26 -7.18 -12.78
N ASP A 83 15.74 -6.75 -11.60
CA ASP A 83 16.47 -7.60 -10.67
C ASP A 83 15.61 -8.74 -10.12
N ASN A 84 14.32 -8.49 -9.94
CA ASN A 84 13.35 -9.45 -9.44
C ASN A 84 12.39 -9.97 -10.53
N GLY A 85 12.53 -9.56 -11.79
CA GLY A 85 11.83 -10.13 -12.93
C GLY A 85 10.32 -9.87 -12.98
N TYR A 86 9.87 -8.65 -12.67
CA TYR A 86 8.45 -8.27 -12.80
C TYR A 86 8.24 -6.80 -13.17
N THR A 87 7.05 -6.50 -13.68
CA THR A 87 6.53 -5.13 -13.79
C THR A 87 5.19 -5.02 -13.06
N VAL A 88 4.85 -3.83 -12.57
CA VAL A 88 3.60 -3.54 -11.86
C VAL A 88 3.33 -2.04 -11.83
N ASP A 89 2.07 -1.63 -11.85
CA ASP A 89 1.67 -0.26 -11.55
C ASP A 89 1.50 -0.09 -10.04
N LEU A 90 2.20 0.89 -9.48
CA LEU A 90 2.04 1.29 -8.08
C LEU A 90 1.40 2.68 -8.00
N PRO A 91 0.50 2.92 -7.03
CA PRO A 91 -0.29 4.15 -6.96
C PRO A 91 0.46 5.39 -6.46
N ALA A 92 1.74 5.24 -6.13
CA ALA A 92 2.64 6.30 -5.70
C ALA A 92 4.10 5.90 -5.92
N LYS A 93 5.05 6.78 -5.62
CA LYS A 93 6.48 6.46 -5.64
C LYS A 93 6.76 5.32 -4.65
N PRO A 94 7.36 4.18 -5.09
CA PRO A 94 7.61 3.05 -4.21
C PRO A 94 8.76 3.31 -3.24
N GLY A 95 8.61 2.77 -2.02
CA GLY A 95 9.69 2.48 -1.11
C GLY A 95 10.21 1.06 -1.33
N ASN A 96 11.48 0.84 -1.03
CA ASN A 96 12.12 -0.49 -1.05
C ASN A 96 12.52 -0.89 0.36
N ASP A 97 12.32 -2.16 0.68
CA ASP A 97 12.69 -2.78 1.96
C ASP A 97 13.15 -4.21 1.73
N GLN A 98 13.89 -4.78 2.68
CA GLN A 98 14.29 -6.18 2.67
C GLN A 98 14.02 -6.81 4.02
N ARG A 99 13.56 -8.05 4.01
CA ARG A 99 13.22 -8.78 5.22
C ARG A 99 13.82 -10.17 5.22
N ALA A 100 14.36 -10.55 6.36
CA ALA A 100 14.73 -11.94 6.60
C ALA A 100 13.45 -12.76 6.83
N VAL A 101 13.29 -13.84 6.10
CA VAL A 101 12.22 -14.83 6.25
C VAL A 101 12.83 -16.22 6.42
N GLN A 102 12.12 -17.11 7.08
CA GLN A 102 12.54 -18.51 7.20
C GLN A 102 11.49 -19.41 6.58
N ILE A 103 11.84 -20.08 5.51
CA ILE A 103 10.97 -21.01 4.78
C ILE A 103 11.52 -22.43 5.02
N ASN A 104 10.74 -23.27 5.69
CA ASN A 104 11.15 -24.63 6.08
C ASN A 104 12.53 -24.65 6.81
N GLY A 105 12.78 -23.66 7.66
CA GLY A 105 14.04 -23.56 8.40
C GLY A 105 15.21 -22.97 7.62
N THR A 106 15.06 -22.71 6.32
CA THR A 106 16.07 -22.07 5.49
C THR A 106 15.93 -20.55 5.55
N PRO A 107 16.96 -19.80 5.98
CA PRO A 107 16.93 -18.35 5.98
C PRO A 107 17.02 -17.81 4.54
N MET A 108 16.14 -16.90 4.19
CA MET A 108 16.07 -16.23 2.89
C MET A 108 15.82 -14.74 3.06
N GLN A 109 16.08 -13.96 2.02
CA GLN A 109 15.72 -12.55 1.97
C GLN A 109 14.48 -12.35 1.08
N MET A 110 13.53 -11.59 1.59
CA MET A 110 12.38 -11.13 0.83
C MET A 110 12.57 -9.66 0.50
N ALA A 111 12.76 -9.36 -0.78
CA ALA A 111 12.77 -7.98 -1.27
C ALA A 111 11.32 -7.48 -1.36
N MET A 112 11.08 -6.25 -0.94
CA MET A 112 9.75 -5.64 -0.92
C MET A 112 9.78 -4.29 -1.63
N GLN A 113 8.80 -4.06 -2.50
CA GLN A 113 8.45 -2.71 -2.99
C GLN A 113 7.06 -2.36 -2.50
N THR A 114 6.90 -1.19 -1.89
CA THR A 114 5.65 -0.77 -1.28
C THR A 114 5.30 0.67 -1.68
N ALA A 115 4.02 0.94 -1.91
CA ALA A 115 3.48 2.28 -2.09
C ALA A 115 2.18 2.43 -1.29
N GLU A 116 1.98 3.61 -0.70
CA GLU A 116 0.78 3.93 0.07
C GLU A 116 -0.09 4.89 -0.73
N ALA A 117 -1.39 4.64 -0.79
CA ALA A 117 -2.37 5.53 -1.37
C ALA A 117 -3.72 5.37 -0.68
N GLY A 118 -4.32 6.48 -0.27
CA GLY A 118 -5.54 6.48 0.52
C GLY A 118 -5.37 5.69 1.82
N ASP A 119 -6.28 4.77 2.07
CA ASP A 119 -6.30 3.89 3.25
C ASP A 119 -5.68 2.50 2.97
N ALA A 120 -4.81 2.39 1.95
CA ALA A 120 -4.25 1.12 1.51
C ALA A 120 -2.73 1.17 1.28
N VAL A 121 -2.09 0.02 1.49
CA VAL A 121 -0.69 -0.26 1.14
C VAL A 121 -0.69 -1.27 0.01
N PHE A 122 -0.01 -0.92 -1.09
CA PHE A 122 0.26 -1.78 -2.23
C PHE A 122 1.69 -2.31 -2.12
N ALA A 123 1.87 -3.60 -2.27
CA ALA A 123 3.16 -4.23 -2.06
C ALA A 123 3.44 -5.35 -3.06
N VAL A 124 4.66 -5.42 -3.54
CA VAL A 124 5.20 -6.61 -4.21
C VAL A 124 6.38 -7.11 -3.43
N GLY A 125 6.29 -8.35 -2.95
CA GLY A 125 7.37 -9.06 -2.29
C GLY A 125 7.93 -10.15 -3.20
N THR A 126 9.24 -10.31 -3.22
CA THR A 126 9.93 -11.36 -3.99
C THR A 126 10.92 -12.10 -3.10
N VAL A 127 10.84 -13.41 -3.10
CA VAL A 127 11.81 -14.31 -2.45
C VAL A 127 12.55 -15.08 -3.52
N MET A 128 13.90 -15.08 -3.47
CA MET A 128 14.71 -15.94 -4.32
C MET A 128 14.98 -17.26 -3.62
N LEU A 129 14.55 -18.35 -4.23
CA LEU A 129 14.74 -19.71 -3.73
C LEU A 129 16.14 -20.24 -4.07
N PRO A 130 16.67 -21.21 -3.29
CA PRO A 130 17.94 -21.86 -3.58
C PRO A 130 17.91 -22.67 -4.89
N ASN A 131 16.75 -23.22 -5.25
CA ASN A 131 16.49 -23.97 -6.46
C ASN A 131 15.08 -23.69 -6.99
N ASP A 132 14.71 -24.27 -8.13
CA ASP A 132 13.43 -24.13 -8.80
C ASP A 132 12.53 -25.39 -8.71
N ASP A 133 12.86 -26.31 -7.80
CA ASP A 133 12.05 -27.53 -7.65
C ASP A 133 10.65 -27.24 -7.11
N ALA A 134 9.68 -28.05 -7.53
CA ALA A 134 8.28 -27.85 -7.22
C ALA A 134 7.96 -27.97 -5.72
N VAL A 135 8.77 -28.70 -4.94
CA VAL A 135 8.59 -28.86 -3.50
C VAL A 135 8.96 -27.57 -2.79
N THR A 136 10.13 -27.01 -3.13
CA THR A 136 10.62 -25.73 -2.58
C THR A 136 9.68 -24.57 -2.95
N GLN A 137 9.24 -24.50 -4.22
CA GLN A 137 8.26 -23.49 -4.66
C GLN A 137 6.94 -23.61 -3.88
N ARG A 138 6.40 -24.81 -3.74
CA ARG A 138 5.15 -25.04 -2.97
C ARG A 138 5.30 -24.63 -1.52
N ALA A 139 6.40 -25.00 -0.86
CA ALA A 139 6.68 -24.62 0.51
C ALA A 139 6.72 -23.10 0.71
N ALA A 140 7.32 -22.38 -0.24
CA ALA A 140 7.37 -20.93 -0.22
C ALA A 140 5.99 -20.29 -0.44
N LEU A 141 5.20 -20.79 -1.40
CA LEU A 141 3.82 -20.34 -1.61
C LEU A 141 2.94 -20.58 -0.37
N ASP A 142 3.06 -21.75 0.27
CA ASP A 142 2.33 -22.06 1.51
C ASP A 142 2.77 -21.18 2.68
N PHE A 143 4.06 -20.86 2.79
CA PHE A 143 4.57 -19.94 3.79
C PHE A 143 3.97 -18.54 3.63
N LEU A 144 3.97 -17.99 2.41
CA LEU A 144 3.40 -16.67 2.11
C LEU A 144 1.89 -16.65 2.32
N ARG A 145 1.16 -17.66 1.81
CA ARG A 145 -0.29 -17.81 1.98
C ARG A 145 -0.68 -17.83 3.47
N ASN A 146 -0.04 -18.69 4.24
CA ASN A 146 -0.31 -18.82 5.67
C ASN A 146 0.13 -17.56 6.44
N GLY A 147 1.20 -16.90 6.00
CA GLY A 147 1.67 -15.64 6.58
C GLY A 147 0.63 -14.53 6.46
N LEU A 148 0.07 -14.32 5.25
CA LEU A 148 -0.99 -13.35 5.01
C LEU A 148 -2.24 -13.64 5.87
N ALA A 149 -2.69 -14.89 5.91
CA ALA A 149 -3.86 -15.30 6.66
C ALA A 149 -3.69 -15.06 8.17
N ARG A 150 -2.54 -15.45 8.74
CA ARG A 150 -2.23 -15.21 10.16
C ARG A 150 -2.19 -13.72 10.52
N ASN A 151 -1.74 -12.87 9.61
CA ASN A 151 -1.64 -11.43 9.87
C ASN A 151 -2.99 -10.74 10.07
N VAL A 152 -4.06 -11.31 9.54
CA VAL A 152 -5.43 -10.80 9.70
C VAL A 152 -6.36 -11.76 10.46
N GLY A 153 -5.81 -12.85 11.02
CA GLY A 153 -6.60 -13.81 11.77
C GLY A 153 -7.64 -14.57 10.94
N ALA A 154 -7.41 -14.74 9.63
CA ALA A 154 -8.33 -15.39 8.70
C ALA A 154 -7.86 -16.80 8.29
N ALA A 155 -8.75 -17.59 7.69
CA ALA A 155 -8.39 -18.85 7.06
C ALA A 155 -7.57 -18.60 5.77
N PRO A 156 -6.54 -19.43 5.45
CA PRO A 156 -5.68 -19.24 4.29
C PRO A 156 -6.34 -19.77 3.00
N GLU A 157 -7.56 -19.35 2.71
CA GLU A 157 -8.27 -19.74 1.49
C GLU A 157 -7.69 -19.07 0.27
N ALA A 158 -7.54 -19.83 -0.83
CA ALA A 158 -7.00 -19.34 -2.08
C ALA A 158 -7.66 -20.05 -3.26
N ARG A 159 -7.78 -19.36 -4.38
CA ARG A 159 -8.24 -19.91 -5.68
C ARG A 159 -7.14 -19.79 -6.72
N ALA A 160 -7.22 -20.65 -7.75
CA ALA A 160 -6.30 -20.56 -8.88
C ALA A 160 -6.56 -19.30 -9.71
N VAL A 161 -5.48 -18.66 -10.16
CA VAL A 161 -5.54 -17.48 -11.04
C VAL A 161 -4.42 -17.56 -12.08
N GLN A 162 -4.64 -16.99 -13.26
CA GLN A 162 -3.62 -16.86 -14.29
C GLN A 162 -2.90 -15.53 -14.15
N ILE A 163 -1.56 -15.56 -14.05
CA ILE A 163 -0.71 -14.39 -13.97
C ILE A 163 -0.04 -14.17 -15.33
N PRO A 164 -0.18 -12.99 -15.95
CA PRO A 164 0.38 -12.74 -17.28
C PRO A 164 1.90 -12.69 -17.25
N LEU A 165 2.50 -13.09 -18.38
CA LEU A 165 3.92 -12.97 -18.65
C LEU A 165 4.17 -11.86 -19.67
N ALA A 166 5.21 -11.05 -19.46
CA ALA A 166 5.58 -9.96 -20.36
C ALA A 166 5.93 -10.44 -21.79
N ALA A 167 6.47 -11.65 -21.91
CA ALA A 167 6.75 -12.29 -23.19
C ALA A 167 5.54 -12.95 -23.85
N GLY A 168 4.35 -12.81 -23.26
CA GLY A 168 3.12 -13.50 -23.67
C GLY A 168 2.91 -14.83 -22.96
N GLY A 169 1.64 -15.25 -22.88
CA GLY A 169 1.22 -16.41 -22.10
C GLY A 169 0.97 -16.07 -20.64
N GLN A 170 0.79 -17.12 -19.83
CA GLN A 170 0.39 -16.99 -18.42
C GLN A 170 1.01 -18.10 -17.59
N VAL A 171 1.15 -17.88 -16.29
CA VAL A 171 1.57 -18.86 -15.30
C VAL A 171 0.50 -19.00 -14.21
N LEU A 172 0.31 -20.21 -13.72
CA LEU A 172 -0.66 -20.49 -12.66
C LEU A 172 -0.16 -19.94 -11.33
N GLY A 173 -0.99 -19.13 -10.70
CA GLY A 173 -0.80 -18.59 -9.35
C GLY A 173 -2.01 -18.85 -8.46
N LEU A 174 -1.97 -18.25 -7.27
CA LEU A 174 -3.02 -18.28 -6.28
C LEU A 174 -3.55 -16.86 -6.04
N GLU A 175 -4.85 -16.71 -5.93
CA GLU A 175 -5.49 -15.46 -5.54
C GLU A 175 -6.21 -15.63 -4.22
N MET A 176 -6.09 -14.64 -3.34
CA MET A 176 -6.67 -14.62 -2.01
C MET A 176 -7.37 -13.28 -1.77
N GLN A 177 -8.51 -13.35 -1.08
CA GLN A 177 -9.14 -12.19 -0.47
C GLN A 177 -9.48 -12.55 0.97
N LEU A 178 -8.87 -11.85 1.92
CA LEU A 178 -8.96 -12.13 3.35
C LEU A 178 -9.45 -10.88 4.06
N SER A 179 -10.36 -11.06 5.02
CA SER A 179 -10.80 -9.98 5.90
C SER A 179 -10.69 -10.44 7.35
N GLY A 180 -10.24 -9.56 8.21
CA GLY A 180 -10.07 -9.84 9.61
C GLY A 180 -9.52 -8.65 10.37
N GLU A 181 -8.93 -8.89 11.52
CA GLU A 181 -8.36 -7.86 12.39
C GLU A 181 -6.85 -8.01 12.46
N ALA A 182 -6.14 -6.89 12.42
CA ALA A 182 -4.69 -6.87 12.45
C ALA A 182 -4.15 -5.90 13.50
N GLY A 183 -2.94 -6.19 13.99
CA GLY A 183 -2.24 -5.38 14.95
C GLY A 183 -2.77 -5.51 16.39
N SER A 184 -2.14 -4.77 17.32
CA SER A 184 -2.49 -4.77 18.74
C SER A 184 -3.81 -4.05 19.06
N GLN A 185 -4.30 -3.25 18.12
CA GLN A 185 -5.55 -2.48 18.27
C GLN A 185 -6.75 -3.14 17.57
N HIS A 186 -6.59 -4.37 17.05
CA HIS A 186 -7.64 -5.11 16.35
C HIS A 186 -8.29 -4.31 15.22
N GLU A 187 -7.48 -3.61 14.44
CA GLU A 187 -7.98 -2.82 13.32
C GLU A 187 -8.46 -3.71 12.19
N ALA A 188 -9.67 -3.44 11.69
CA ALA A 188 -10.19 -4.16 10.52
C ALA A 188 -9.27 -3.98 9.30
N ARG A 189 -8.96 -5.08 8.63
CA ARG A 189 -8.12 -5.11 7.43
C ARG A 189 -8.72 -6.06 6.40
N THR A 190 -8.65 -5.65 5.15
CA THR A 190 -8.89 -6.53 4.00
C THR A 190 -7.59 -6.66 3.22
N VAL A 191 -7.23 -7.89 2.91
CA VAL A 191 -6.04 -8.23 2.12
C VAL A 191 -6.49 -8.86 0.81
N TYR A 192 -6.08 -8.27 -0.31
CA TYR A 192 -6.16 -8.87 -1.64
C TYR A 192 -4.75 -9.29 -2.02
N ALA A 193 -4.54 -10.51 -2.47
CA ALA A 193 -3.20 -10.99 -2.80
C ALA A 193 -3.20 -11.97 -3.98
N ARG A 194 -2.12 -11.91 -4.77
CA ARG A 194 -1.76 -12.93 -5.74
C ARG A 194 -0.37 -13.47 -5.42
N LEU A 195 -0.26 -14.78 -5.39
CA LEU A 195 0.97 -15.50 -5.10
C LEU A 195 1.33 -16.35 -6.31
N VAL A 196 2.59 -16.35 -6.72
CA VAL A 196 3.03 -17.13 -7.88
C VAL A 196 4.50 -17.50 -7.75
N ALA A 197 4.86 -18.69 -8.24
CA ALA A 197 6.25 -19.13 -8.38
C ALA A 197 6.61 -19.21 -9.85
N ARG A 198 7.82 -18.73 -10.20
CA ARG A 198 8.40 -18.89 -11.54
C ARG A 198 9.91 -19.02 -11.45
N GLY A 199 10.43 -20.15 -11.92
CA GLY A 199 11.84 -20.47 -11.73
C GLY A 199 12.20 -20.45 -10.26
N ARG A 200 13.24 -19.71 -9.91
CA ARG A 200 13.70 -19.56 -8.53
C ARG A 200 13.01 -18.40 -7.78
N HIS A 201 12.12 -17.66 -8.39
CA HIS A 201 11.42 -16.56 -7.74
C HIS A 201 10.03 -16.96 -7.28
N VAL A 202 9.66 -16.54 -6.08
CA VAL A 202 8.29 -16.57 -5.57
C VAL A 202 7.85 -15.17 -5.24
N TYR A 203 6.71 -14.80 -5.77
CA TYR A 203 6.16 -13.45 -5.70
C TYR A 203 4.90 -13.41 -4.85
N GLN A 204 4.73 -12.28 -4.17
CA GLN A 204 3.52 -11.89 -3.47
C GLN A 204 3.16 -10.47 -3.88
N ALA A 205 2.20 -10.31 -4.78
CA ALA A 205 1.56 -9.01 -5.01
C ALA A 205 0.37 -8.87 -4.07
N ALA A 206 0.30 -7.81 -3.26
CA ALA A 206 -0.73 -7.66 -2.24
C ALA A 206 -1.18 -6.21 -2.06
N ILE A 207 -2.47 -6.05 -1.76
CA ILE A 207 -3.07 -4.80 -1.29
C ILE A 207 -3.57 -5.06 0.13
N ILE A 208 -3.19 -4.22 1.08
CA ILE A 208 -3.64 -4.27 2.47
C ILE A 208 -4.40 -2.97 2.73
N ALA A 209 -5.71 -3.07 2.89
CA ALA A 209 -6.59 -1.92 3.03
C ALA A 209 -7.30 -1.90 4.39
N SER A 210 -7.43 -0.71 4.99
CA SER A 210 -8.21 -0.51 6.22
C SER A 210 -9.70 -0.27 5.96
N LYS A 211 -10.06 -0.02 4.70
CA LYS A 211 -11.45 0.12 4.23
C LYS A 211 -11.62 -0.70 2.94
N PRO A 212 -12.85 -1.10 2.59
CA PRO A 212 -13.12 -1.73 1.29
C PRO A 212 -12.63 -0.85 0.15
N MET A 213 -11.92 -1.45 -0.79
CA MET A 213 -11.42 -0.77 -1.99
C MET A 213 -12.40 -0.89 -3.15
N GLN A 214 -12.37 0.09 -4.04
CA GLN A 214 -13.10 0.00 -5.30
C GLN A 214 -12.41 -1.02 -6.21
N GLN A 215 -13.22 -1.76 -6.96
CA GLN A 215 -12.72 -2.84 -7.82
C GLN A 215 -11.73 -2.32 -8.88
N GLU A 216 -11.94 -1.12 -9.38
CA GLU A 216 -11.07 -0.48 -10.37
C GLU A 216 -9.60 -0.39 -9.92
N GLN A 217 -9.35 0.02 -8.65
CA GLN A 217 -7.98 0.11 -8.13
C GLN A 217 -7.36 -1.27 -7.91
N ILE A 218 -8.18 -2.24 -7.50
CA ILE A 218 -7.74 -3.63 -7.35
C ILE A 218 -7.36 -4.19 -8.73
N ASP A 219 -8.19 -3.99 -9.72
CA ASP A 219 -7.98 -4.47 -11.09
C ASP A 219 -6.76 -3.79 -11.73
N GLN A 220 -6.59 -2.46 -11.55
CA GLN A 220 -5.43 -1.73 -12.06
C GLN A 220 -4.13 -2.34 -11.55
N PHE A 221 -4.02 -2.59 -10.25
CA PHE A 221 -2.82 -3.16 -9.65
C PHE A 221 -2.56 -4.59 -10.14
N PHE A 222 -3.57 -5.46 -10.06
CA PHE A 222 -3.35 -6.88 -10.38
C PHE A 222 -3.28 -7.19 -11.88
N SER A 223 -3.92 -6.40 -12.76
CA SER A 223 -3.81 -6.60 -14.20
C SER A 223 -2.46 -6.10 -14.75
N SER A 224 -1.86 -5.10 -14.10
CA SER A 224 -0.54 -4.59 -14.45
C SER A 224 0.62 -5.46 -13.98
N PHE A 225 0.37 -6.37 -13.00
CA PHE A 225 1.39 -7.26 -12.48
C PHE A 225 1.71 -8.38 -13.47
N GLN A 226 2.92 -8.31 -14.07
CA GLN A 226 3.42 -9.25 -15.07
C GLN A 226 4.82 -9.73 -14.69
N LEU A 227 5.16 -10.98 -15.07
CA LEU A 227 6.46 -11.59 -14.83
C LEU A 227 7.26 -11.70 -16.12
N TYR A 228 8.59 -11.59 -16.02
CA TYR A 228 9.53 -11.77 -17.14
C TYR A 228 10.00 -13.21 -17.28
#